data_65d17a7a0c3c144f65985b61c032e4a1
#
_entry.id   65d17a7a0c3c144f65985b61c032e4a1
#
_cell.length_a   1.000
_cell.length_b   1.000
_cell.length_c   1.000
_cell.angle_alpha   90.00
_cell.angle_beta   90.00
_cell.angle_gamma   90.00
#
_symmetry.space_group_name_H-M   'P 1'
#
loop_
_entity.id
_entity.type
_entity.pdbx_description
1 polymer ?
#
loop_
_entity_poly.entity_id
_entity_poly.type
_entity_poly.pdbx_seq_one_letter_code
_entity_poly.pdbx_strand_id
1 'polypeptide(L)'
;EGSYKIGLKLIDAVSCYINSLELQTEARPYVAKLAARFGLTAHLGVLDGEYVVYIEKMDVFSTVRMYSQIGLRMHAYCSSLGKVLLAGLSKAELEARLKDCSFIRFTPHTIGSLQELEEDLRKVRSQGWAMDHEEYEIGNRCIAAPIYDYCGEIVAAISASGSTIQIPDEKIPEIAEGVMQIAHEISRGLGYTG
;
A
#
# COMPACT_ATOMS: atom_id res chain seq x y z
N GLU A 1 13.49 32.45 -34.82
CA GLU A 1 12.68 32.38 -33.59
C GLU A 1 12.19 30.92 -33.44
N GLY A 2 12.73 30.21 -32.41
CA GLY A 2 12.33 28.84 -32.13
C GLY A 2 10.98 28.82 -31.38
N SER A 3 9.97 28.13 -31.93
CA SER A 3 8.72 27.87 -31.23
C SER A 3 8.83 26.55 -30.47
N TYR A 4 8.49 26.56 -29.18
CA TYR A 4 8.39 25.35 -28.36
C TYR A 4 6.94 24.86 -28.36
N LYS A 5 6.75 23.53 -28.50
CA LYS A 5 5.45 22.90 -28.33
C LYS A 5 5.50 21.99 -27.10
N ILE A 6 4.40 22.01 -26.33
CA ILE A 6 4.21 21.06 -25.23
C ILE A 6 4.12 19.65 -25.82
N GLY A 7 4.99 18.75 -25.36
CA GLY A 7 5.01 17.37 -25.80
C GLY A 7 3.94 16.50 -25.11
N LEU A 8 3.61 15.37 -25.72
CA LEU A 8 2.60 14.40 -25.21
C LEU A 8 2.91 13.89 -23.80
N LYS A 9 4.18 13.89 -23.37
CA LYS A 9 4.57 13.52 -21.99
C LYS A 9 3.91 14.37 -20.90
N LEU A 10 3.46 15.60 -21.22
CA LEU A 10 2.70 16.39 -20.26
C LEU A 10 1.28 15.82 -20.06
N ILE A 11 0.68 15.26 -21.12
CA ILE A 11 -0.64 14.59 -21.02
C ILE A 11 -0.52 13.37 -20.11
N ASP A 12 0.53 12.56 -20.24
CA ASP A 12 0.76 11.42 -19.37
C ASP A 12 0.89 11.86 -17.90
N ALA A 13 1.66 12.90 -17.62
CA ALA A 13 1.83 13.43 -16.27
C ALA A 13 0.51 13.98 -15.69
N VAL A 14 -0.28 14.69 -16.50
CA VAL A 14 -1.58 15.22 -16.08
C VAL A 14 -2.59 14.09 -15.88
N SER A 15 -2.61 13.08 -16.74
CA SER A 15 -3.49 11.91 -16.59
C SER A 15 -3.15 11.12 -15.32
N CYS A 16 -1.87 10.89 -15.02
CA CYS A 16 -1.45 10.27 -13.76
C CYS A 16 -1.93 11.07 -12.54
N TYR A 17 -1.85 12.40 -12.60
CA TYR A 17 -2.31 13.28 -11.52
C TYR A 17 -3.84 13.22 -11.36
N ILE A 18 -4.60 13.32 -12.46
CA ILE A 18 -6.07 13.23 -12.45
C ILE A 18 -6.52 11.87 -11.91
N ASN A 19 -5.93 10.78 -12.38
CA ASN A 19 -6.25 9.42 -11.90
C ASN A 19 -5.93 9.26 -10.41
N SER A 20 -4.86 9.88 -9.90
CA SER A 20 -4.57 9.86 -8.47
C SER A 20 -5.58 10.64 -7.64
N LEU A 21 -6.12 11.73 -8.16
CA LEU A 21 -7.19 12.51 -7.50
C LEU A 21 -8.52 11.76 -7.49
N GLU A 22 -8.88 11.11 -8.60
CA GLU A 22 -10.06 10.26 -8.68
C GLU A 22 -9.97 9.10 -7.71
N LEU A 23 -8.83 8.39 -7.67
CA LEU A 23 -8.56 7.31 -6.74
C LEU A 23 -8.68 7.77 -5.28
N GLN A 24 -8.02 8.88 -4.92
CA GLN A 24 -8.08 9.41 -3.55
C GLN A 24 -9.50 9.81 -3.16
N THR A 25 -10.21 10.49 -4.06
CA THR A 25 -11.58 10.96 -3.81
C THR A 25 -12.53 9.79 -3.63
N GLU A 26 -12.42 8.78 -4.50
CA GLU A 26 -13.25 7.57 -4.45
C GLU A 26 -12.94 6.74 -3.20
N ALA A 27 -11.66 6.54 -2.88
CA ALA A 27 -11.23 5.69 -1.78
C ALA A 27 -11.44 6.32 -0.39
N ARG A 28 -11.46 7.65 -0.27
CA ARG A 28 -11.48 8.35 1.03
C ARG A 28 -12.61 7.90 1.99
N PRO A 29 -13.88 7.73 1.56
CA PRO A 29 -14.93 7.25 2.46
C PRO A 29 -14.68 5.82 2.94
N TYR A 30 -14.04 5.00 2.15
CA TYR A 30 -13.68 3.63 2.50
C TYR A 30 -12.48 3.57 3.46
N VAL A 31 -11.49 4.46 3.31
CA VAL A 31 -10.39 4.61 4.28
C VAL A 31 -10.96 5.00 5.65
N ALA A 32 -11.93 5.92 5.69
CA ALA A 32 -12.62 6.30 6.92
C ALA A 32 -13.44 5.13 7.51
N LYS A 33 -14.15 4.37 6.65
CA LYS A 33 -14.91 3.17 7.03
C LYS A 33 -14.00 2.11 7.65
N LEU A 34 -12.82 1.86 7.05
CA LEU A 34 -11.84 0.90 7.55
C LEU A 34 -11.32 1.31 8.93
N ALA A 35 -10.91 2.57 9.07
CA ALA A 35 -10.41 3.11 10.33
C ALA A 35 -11.45 3.00 11.45
N ALA A 36 -12.70 3.38 11.16
CA ALA A 36 -13.80 3.32 12.13
C ALA A 36 -14.15 1.87 12.52
N ARG A 37 -14.14 0.93 11.57
CA ARG A 37 -14.51 -0.48 11.80
C ARG A 37 -13.61 -1.16 12.81
N PHE A 38 -12.29 -0.93 12.73
CA PHE A 38 -11.31 -1.64 13.57
C PHE A 38 -10.70 -0.77 14.66
N GLY A 39 -10.99 0.54 14.69
CA GLY A 39 -10.32 1.44 15.63
C GLY A 39 -8.81 1.56 15.38
N LEU A 40 -8.39 1.44 14.12
CA LEU A 40 -6.99 1.44 13.66
C LEU A 40 -6.75 2.62 12.71
N THR A 41 -5.50 3.07 12.58
CA THR A 41 -5.15 4.03 11.54
C THR A 41 -5.22 3.36 10.17
N ALA A 42 -5.94 3.95 9.22
CA ALA A 42 -6.01 3.47 7.85
C ALA A 42 -5.20 4.35 6.90
N HIS A 43 -4.54 3.73 5.93
CA HIS A 43 -3.78 4.44 4.90
C HIS A 43 -4.15 3.93 3.51
N LEU A 44 -4.06 4.83 2.53
CA LEU A 44 -4.06 4.51 1.11
C LEU A 44 -2.70 4.87 0.53
N GLY A 45 -2.10 3.99 -0.24
CA GLY A 45 -0.78 4.21 -0.82
C GLY A 45 -0.66 3.72 -2.25
N VAL A 46 0.25 4.36 -2.98
CA VAL A 46 0.63 4.03 -4.36
C VAL A 46 2.12 3.78 -4.44
N LEU A 47 2.55 3.03 -5.45
CA LEU A 47 3.96 2.69 -5.65
C LEU A 47 4.66 3.79 -6.47
N ASP A 48 5.78 4.31 -5.95
CA ASP A 48 6.64 5.26 -6.65
C ASP A 48 8.12 4.86 -6.50
N GLY A 49 8.70 4.32 -7.55
CA GLY A 49 10.02 3.71 -7.50
C GLY A 49 10.04 2.53 -6.53
N GLU A 50 11.01 2.50 -5.62
CA GLU A 50 11.14 1.49 -4.55
C GLU A 50 10.34 1.83 -3.28
N TYR A 51 9.53 2.91 -3.33
CA TYR A 51 8.79 3.42 -2.19
C TYR A 51 7.29 3.29 -2.39
N VAL A 52 6.56 3.17 -1.28
CA VAL A 52 5.14 3.48 -1.23
C VAL A 52 4.95 4.91 -0.76
N VAL A 53 4.07 5.65 -1.44
CA VAL A 53 3.69 7.02 -1.07
C VAL A 53 2.28 7.01 -0.51
N TYR A 54 2.10 7.56 0.68
CA TYR A 54 0.78 7.69 1.29
C TYR A 54 0.01 8.84 0.63
N ILE A 55 -1.13 8.53 0.02
CA ILE A 55 -2.01 9.51 -0.64
C ILE A 55 -3.26 9.83 0.17
N GLU A 56 -3.64 8.98 1.13
CA GLU A 56 -4.71 9.26 2.10
C GLU A 56 -4.38 8.61 3.45
N LYS A 57 -4.85 9.24 4.52
CA LYS A 57 -4.72 8.76 5.90
C LYS A 57 -5.95 9.11 6.70
N MET A 58 -6.42 8.17 7.51
CA MET A 58 -7.45 8.39 8.51
C MET A 58 -6.99 7.88 9.86
N ASP A 59 -6.83 8.80 10.81
CA ASP A 59 -6.54 8.45 12.21
C ASP A 59 -7.85 8.24 12.97
N VAL A 60 -7.81 7.32 13.93
CA VAL A 60 -8.80 7.24 14.98
C VAL A 60 -8.32 8.00 16.21
N PHE A 61 -9.25 8.43 17.08
CA PHE A 61 -8.91 8.98 18.37
C PHE A 61 -8.22 7.90 19.22
N SER A 62 -6.89 7.86 19.17
CA SER A 62 -6.04 6.96 19.94
C SER A 62 -4.99 7.78 20.69
N THR A 63 -4.63 7.29 21.88
CA THR A 63 -3.51 7.84 22.66
C THR A 63 -2.15 7.59 22.00
N VAL A 64 -2.08 6.59 21.13
CA VAL A 64 -0.89 6.27 20.33
C VAL A 64 -1.11 6.80 18.91
N ARG A 65 -0.42 7.88 18.55
CA ARG A 65 -0.44 8.43 17.19
C ARG A 65 0.66 7.74 16.36
N MET A 66 0.28 7.16 15.24
CA MET A 66 1.25 6.74 14.23
C MET A 66 1.91 7.96 13.58
N TYR A 67 3.23 7.94 13.49
CA TYR A 67 4.03 8.99 12.85
C TYR A 67 3.98 8.81 11.32
N SER A 68 2.81 9.05 10.74
CA SER A 68 2.57 8.98 9.30
C SER A 68 1.78 10.20 8.84
N GLN A 69 2.01 10.63 7.61
CA GLN A 69 1.31 11.76 6.98
C GLN A 69 1.17 11.52 5.48
N ILE A 70 0.22 12.19 4.85
CA ILE A 70 0.09 12.20 3.38
C ILE A 70 1.38 12.74 2.78
N GLY A 71 1.86 12.08 1.72
CA GLY A 71 3.15 12.37 1.06
C GLY A 71 4.36 11.67 1.69
N LEU A 72 4.20 10.98 2.84
CA LEU A 72 5.30 10.19 3.40
C LEU A 72 5.66 9.05 2.44
N ARG A 73 6.97 8.86 2.27
CA ARG A 73 7.57 7.78 1.47
C ARG A 73 8.13 6.70 2.41
N MET A 74 7.69 5.47 2.21
CA MET A 74 8.14 4.31 2.98
C MET A 74 8.77 3.30 2.02
N HIS A 75 9.83 2.62 2.45
CA HIS A 75 10.37 1.51 1.66
C HIS A 75 9.32 0.43 1.43
N ALA A 76 9.10 0.07 0.16
CA ALA A 76 8.02 -0.86 -0.19
C ALA A 76 8.28 -2.27 0.33
N TYR A 77 9.55 -2.70 0.41
CA TYR A 77 9.91 -4.06 0.83
C TYR A 77 9.59 -4.38 2.31
N CYS A 78 9.48 -3.38 3.17
CA CYS A 78 9.25 -3.55 4.62
C CYS A 78 7.94 -2.89 5.10
N SER A 79 7.00 -2.66 4.20
CA SER A 79 5.67 -2.16 4.54
C SER A 79 4.57 -3.05 3.92
N SER A 80 3.46 -3.23 4.62
CA SER A 80 2.35 -4.05 4.10
C SER A 80 1.79 -3.52 2.78
N LEU A 81 1.58 -2.19 2.67
CA LEU A 81 1.16 -1.53 1.43
C LEU A 81 2.14 -1.80 0.29
N GLY A 82 3.45 -1.61 0.56
CA GLY A 82 4.48 -1.80 -0.43
C GLY A 82 4.57 -3.25 -0.91
N LYS A 83 4.51 -4.23 -0.01
CA LYS A 83 4.52 -5.65 -0.39
C LYS A 83 3.33 -6.03 -1.26
N VAL A 84 2.14 -5.51 -0.97
CA VAL A 84 0.96 -5.70 -1.85
C VAL A 84 1.21 -5.14 -3.24
N LEU A 85 1.71 -3.91 -3.33
CA LEU A 85 1.98 -3.23 -4.60
C LEU A 85 3.08 -3.95 -5.41
N LEU A 86 4.15 -4.37 -4.73
CA LEU A 86 5.23 -5.15 -5.34
C LEU A 86 4.77 -6.54 -5.80
N ALA A 87 3.79 -7.14 -5.11
CA ALA A 87 3.23 -8.43 -5.48
C ALA A 87 2.49 -8.40 -6.84
N GLY A 88 1.97 -7.24 -7.25
CA GLY A 88 1.34 -7.04 -8.56
C GLY A 88 2.32 -6.98 -9.74
N LEU A 89 3.60 -6.75 -9.48
CA LEU A 89 4.60 -6.62 -10.53
C LEU A 89 5.02 -7.98 -11.09
N SER A 90 5.37 -7.99 -12.37
CA SER A 90 6.11 -9.10 -12.96
C SER A 90 7.52 -9.20 -12.34
N LYS A 91 8.16 -10.37 -12.48
CA LYS A 91 9.52 -10.56 -11.96
C LYS A 91 10.51 -9.55 -12.54
N ALA A 92 10.45 -9.27 -13.83
CA ALA A 92 11.35 -8.33 -14.50
C ALA A 92 11.16 -6.89 -13.98
N GLU A 93 9.91 -6.46 -13.76
CA GLU A 93 9.59 -5.14 -13.19
C GLU A 93 10.06 -5.03 -11.73
N LEU A 94 9.85 -6.07 -10.93
CA LEU A 94 10.30 -6.14 -9.54
C LEU A 94 11.82 -5.99 -9.45
N GLU A 95 12.56 -6.80 -10.21
CA GLU A 95 14.03 -6.73 -10.26
C GLU A 95 14.53 -5.38 -10.75
N ALA A 96 13.95 -4.82 -11.81
CA ALA A 96 14.31 -3.51 -12.32
C ALA A 96 14.06 -2.39 -11.32
N ARG A 97 12.96 -2.46 -10.58
CA ARG A 97 12.54 -1.45 -9.59
C ARG A 97 13.41 -1.46 -8.34
N LEU A 98 13.81 -2.65 -7.89
CA LEU A 98 14.58 -2.84 -6.66
C LEU A 98 16.08 -3.07 -6.88
N LYS A 99 16.57 -2.89 -8.11
CA LYS A 99 17.96 -3.16 -8.46
C LYS A 99 18.99 -2.40 -7.61
N ASP A 100 18.65 -1.16 -7.22
CA ASP A 100 19.50 -0.27 -6.43
C ASP A 100 19.05 -0.20 -4.95
N CYS A 101 18.07 -1.03 -4.55
CA CYS A 101 17.54 -1.08 -3.18
C CYS A 101 18.57 -1.69 -2.22
N SER A 102 18.88 -0.97 -1.15
CA SER A 102 19.88 -1.39 -0.15
C SER A 102 19.34 -2.37 0.91
N PHE A 103 18.04 -2.64 0.94
CA PHE A 103 17.38 -3.51 1.95
C PHE A 103 17.85 -3.23 3.39
N ILE A 104 17.78 -1.95 3.80
CA ILE A 104 18.15 -1.52 5.15
C ILE A 104 17.30 -2.26 6.19
N ARG A 105 17.92 -2.85 7.19
CA ARG A 105 17.22 -3.50 8.31
C ARG A 105 16.89 -2.47 9.38
N PHE A 106 15.62 -2.16 9.57
CA PHE A 106 15.11 -1.26 10.62
C PHE A 106 14.89 -2.00 11.94
N THR A 107 14.53 -3.29 11.84
CA THR A 107 14.32 -4.18 12.97
C THR A 107 14.94 -5.56 12.67
N PRO A 108 15.01 -6.48 13.63
CA PRO A 108 15.38 -7.87 13.36
C PRO A 108 14.43 -8.61 12.39
N HIS A 109 13.20 -8.12 12.25
CA HIS A 109 12.17 -8.72 11.39
C HIS A 109 12.17 -8.17 9.95
N THR A 110 12.89 -7.09 9.69
CA THR A 110 12.94 -6.48 8.36
C THR A 110 13.48 -7.45 7.32
N ILE A 111 12.77 -7.58 6.19
CA ILE A 111 13.23 -8.29 5.00
C ILE A 111 14.56 -7.68 4.54
N GLY A 112 15.60 -8.48 4.41
CA GLY A 112 16.98 -8.02 4.18
C GLY A 112 17.53 -8.34 2.80
N SER A 113 16.74 -8.91 1.90
CA SER A 113 17.18 -9.26 0.54
C SER A 113 16.00 -9.40 -0.42
N LEU A 114 16.30 -9.28 -1.72
CA LEU A 114 15.30 -9.52 -2.77
C LEU A 114 14.76 -10.96 -2.72
N GLN A 115 15.60 -11.93 -2.37
CA GLN A 115 15.17 -13.33 -2.27
C GLN A 115 14.16 -13.52 -1.13
N GLU A 116 14.43 -12.97 0.07
CA GLU A 116 13.49 -13.00 1.20
C GLU A 116 12.16 -12.31 0.82
N LEU A 117 12.25 -11.17 0.10
CA LEU A 117 11.08 -10.46 -0.37
C LEU A 117 10.27 -11.31 -1.36
N GLU A 118 10.89 -11.92 -2.37
CA GLU A 118 10.20 -12.77 -3.34
C GLU A 118 9.47 -13.95 -2.68
N GLU A 119 10.01 -14.49 -1.60
CA GLU A 119 9.36 -15.54 -0.81
C GLU A 119 8.12 -15.03 -0.09
N ASP A 120 8.18 -13.83 0.47
CA ASP A 120 7.03 -13.19 1.11
C ASP A 120 5.97 -12.77 0.09
N LEU A 121 6.37 -12.19 -1.05
CA LEU A 121 5.44 -11.82 -2.13
C LEU A 121 4.70 -13.01 -2.73
N ARG A 122 5.28 -14.24 -2.73
CA ARG A 122 4.55 -15.45 -3.13
C ARG A 122 3.38 -15.75 -2.17
N LYS A 123 3.57 -15.54 -0.87
CA LYS A 123 2.50 -15.68 0.13
C LYS A 123 1.44 -14.60 -0.09
N VAL A 124 1.86 -13.34 -0.30
CA VAL A 124 0.95 -12.22 -0.57
C VAL A 124 0.07 -12.52 -1.78
N ARG A 125 0.64 -13.00 -2.89
CA ARG A 125 -0.14 -13.38 -4.09
C ARG A 125 -1.14 -14.50 -3.82
N SER A 126 -0.78 -15.48 -2.99
CA SER A 126 -1.65 -16.63 -2.72
C SER A 126 -2.79 -16.31 -1.76
N GLN A 127 -2.59 -15.41 -0.80
CA GLN A 127 -3.58 -15.09 0.23
C GLN A 127 -4.34 -13.78 -0.04
N GLY A 128 -3.87 -12.91 -0.96
CA GLY A 128 -4.52 -11.67 -1.35
C GLY A 128 -4.28 -10.48 -0.40
N TRP A 129 -3.41 -10.61 0.58
CA TRP A 129 -3.06 -9.55 1.53
C TRP A 129 -1.61 -9.67 2.00
N ALA A 130 -1.04 -8.57 2.50
CA ALA A 130 0.30 -8.55 3.11
C ALA A 130 0.25 -8.01 4.53
N MET A 131 1.23 -8.42 5.34
CA MET A 131 1.46 -7.91 6.68
C MET A 131 2.87 -7.33 6.79
N ASP A 132 2.98 -6.17 7.43
CA ASP A 132 4.19 -5.71 8.09
C ASP A 132 4.13 -6.19 9.54
N HIS A 133 4.97 -7.16 9.87
CA HIS A 133 5.05 -7.76 11.20
C HIS A 133 6.25 -7.21 11.94
N GLU A 134 6.13 -5.96 12.41
CA GLU A 134 7.21 -5.25 13.12
C GLU A 134 8.48 -5.10 12.26
N GLU A 135 8.33 -5.02 10.93
CA GLU A 135 9.44 -4.94 9.99
C GLU A 135 10.05 -3.53 9.92
N TYR A 136 9.22 -2.51 10.01
CA TYR A 136 9.68 -1.12 10.01
C TYR A 136 9.92 -0.59 11.42
N GLU A 137 9.05 -0.94 12.39
CA GLU A 137 9.12 -0.49 13.78
C GLU A 137 8.62 -1.59 14.72
N ILE A 138 9.40 -1.89 15.76
CA ILE A 138 9.02 -2.85 16.80
C ILE A 138 7.76 -2.35 17.53
N GLY A 139 6.83 -3.26 17.78
CA GLY A 139 5.56 -2.96 18.44
C GLY A 139 4.47 -2.44 17.51
N ASN A 140 4.75 -2.33 16.20
CA ASN A 140 3.79 -1.89 15.19
C ASN A 140 3.50 -2.98 14.16
N ARG A 141 2.23 -3.10 13.77
CA ARG A 141 1.75 -4.04 12.75
C ARG A 141 0.84 -3.35 11.76
N CYS A 142 0.96 -3.75 10.49
CA CYS A 142 0.10 -3.24 9.42
C CYS A 142 -0.36 -4.40 8.53
N ILE A 143 -1.65 -4.38 8.14
CA ILE A 143 -2.23 -5.36 7.21
C ILE A 143 -2.78 -4.58 6.04
N ALA A 144 -2.44 -5.01 4.80
CA ALA A 144 -2.83 -4.33 3.57
C ALA A 144 -3.40 -5.29 2.53
N ALA A 145 -4.26 -4.75 1.65
CA ALA A 145 -4.82 -5.47 0.51
C ALA A 145 -4.77 -4.59 -0.76
N PRO A 146 -4.72 -5.22 -1.96
CA PRO A 146 -4.63 -4.54 -3.23
C PRO A 146 -5.95 -3.90 -3.66
N ILE A 147 -5.85 -2.77 -4.33
CA ILE A 147 -6.94 -2.12 -5.05
C ILE A 147 -6.65 -2.26 -6.53
N TYR A 148 -7.61 -2.82 -7.26
CA TYR A 148 -7.53 -3.10 -8.69
C TYR A 148 -8.32 -2.06 -9.49
N ASP A 149 -7.84 -1.75 -10.66
CA ASP A 149 -8.56 -0.97 -11.65
C ASP A 149 -9.45 -1.86 -12.56
N TYR A 150 -10.10 -1.24 -13.54
CA TYR A 150 -10.95 -1.93 -14.52
C TYR A 150 -10.19 -2.92 -15.42
N CYS A 151 -8.86 -2.83 -15.52
CA CYS A 151 -8.02 -3.78 -16.25
C CYS A 151 -7.59 -4.97 -15.39
N GLY A 152 -7.85 -4.93 -14.07
CA GLY A 152 -7.37 -5.92 -13.10
C GLY A 152 -5.92 -5.69 -12.65
N GLU A 153 -5.36 -4.51 -12.91
CA GLU A 153 -4.04 -4.13 -12.46
C GLU A 153 -4.10 -3.52 -11.04
N ILE A 154 -3.09 -3.80 -10.22
CA ILE A 154 -2.98 -3.21 -8.88
C ILE A 154 -2.52 -1.75 -9.01
N VAL A 155 -3.43 -0.81 -8.77
CA VAL A 155 -3.15 0.64 -8.88
C VAL A 155 -2.86 1.30 -7.54
N ALA A 156 -3.32 0.71 -6.45
CA ALA A 156 -3.11 1.19 -5.08
C ALA A 156 -3.20 0.04 -4.08
N ALA A 157 -2.93 0.34 -2.82
CA ALA A 157 -3.21 -0.55 -1.69
C ALA A 157 -3.80 0.23 -0.52
N ILE A 158 -4.67 -0.43 0.26
CA ILE A 158 -5.22 0.11 1.51
C ILE A 158 -4.73 -0.72 2.68
N SER A 159 -4.45 -0.09 3.83
CA SER A 159 -4.00 -0.78 5.04
C SER A 159 -4.71 -0.33 6.31
N ALA A 160 -4.75 -1.24 7.28
CA ALA A 160 -5.04 -0.96 8.69
C ALA A 160 -3.76 -1.16 9.51
N SER A 161 -3.43 -0.18 10.35
CA SER A 161 -2.17 -0.10 11.09
C SER A 161 -2.40 0.21 12.55
N GLY A 162 -1.68 -0.45 13.44
CA GLY A 162 -1.77 -0.25 14.88
C GLY A 162 -0.66 -0.95 15.64
N SER A 163 -0.67 -0.81 16.97
CA SER A 163 0.26 -1.51 17.83
C SER A 163 -0.02 -3.02 17.86
N THR A 164 0.97 -3.81 18.27
CA THR A 164 0.81 -5.26 18.50
C THR A 164 -0.29 -5.58 19.52
N ILE A 165 -0.60 -4.66 20.44
CA ILE A 165 -1.71 -4.78 21.37
C ILE A 165 -3.08 -4.61 20.67
N GLN A 166 -3.15 -3.72 19.68
CA GLN A 166 -4.38 -3.49 18.92
C GLN A 166 -4.59 -4.55 17.83
N ILE A 167 -3.48 -5.10 17.29
CA ILE A 167 -3.46 -6.16 16.28
C ILE A 167 -2.77 -7.40 16.87
N PRO A 168 -3.35 -8.09 17.86
CA PRO A 168 -2.80 -9.35 18.36
C PRO A 168 -3.02 -10.46 17.32
N ASP A 169 -2.28 -11.56 17.45
CA ASP A 169 -2.25 -12.63 16.44
C ASP A 169 -3.64 -13.21 16.11
N GLU A 170 -4.50 -13.34 17.11
CA GLU A 170 -5.87 -13.86 16.97
C GLU A 170 -6.79 -12.94 16.15
N LYS A 171 -6.48 -11.64 16.04
CA LYS A 171 -7.27 -10.68 15.25
C LYS A 171 -6.77 -10.51 13.81
N ILE A 172 -5.59 -11.00 13.49
CA ILE A 172 -5.01 -10.86 12.15
C ILE A 172 -5.96 -11.36 11.06
N PRO A 173 -6.58 -12.57 11.16
CA PRO A 173 -7.48 -13.06 10.12
C PRO A 173 -8.71 -12.19 9.91
N GLU A 174 -9.33 -11.71 10.98
CA GLU A 174 -10.51 -10.83 10.94
C GLU A 174 -10.18 -9.48 10.29
N ILE A 175 -9.05 -8.89 10.68
CA ILE A 175 -8.61 -7.60 10.11
C ILE A 175 -8.24 -7.77 8.65
N ALA A 176 -7.54 -8.84 8.27
CA ALA A 176 -7.16 -9.12 6.88
C ALA A 176 -8.39 -9.28 5.98
N GLU A 177 -9.41 -10.03 6.44
CA GLU A 177 -10.67 -10.18 5.73
C GLU A 177 -11.36 -8.81 5.55
N GLY A 178 -11.41 -8.00 6.60
CA GLY A 178 -12.02 -6.68 6.53
C GLY A 178 -11.27 -5.71 5.63
N VAL A 179 -9.93 -5.74 5.63
CA VAL A 179 -9.11 -4.93 4.72
C VAL A 179 -9.32 -5.36 3.26
N MET A 180 -9.33 -6.68 2.98
CA MET A 180 -9.61 -7.21 1.64
C MET A 180 -11.02 -6.84 1.16
N GLN A 181 -12.01 -6.94 2.02
CA GLN A 181 -13.39 -6.55 1.70
C GLN A 181 -13.47 -5.07 1.29
N ILE A 182 -12.87 -4.17 2.07
CA ILE A 182 -12.86 -2.73 1.77
C ILE A 182 -12.07 -2.43 0.49
N ALA A 183 -10.91 -3.09 0.30
CA ALA A 183 -10.14 -2.96 -0.93
C ALA A 183 -10.95 -3.36 -2.18
N HIS A 184 -11.72 -4.46 -2.08
CA HIS A 184 -12.60 -4.90 -3.15
C HIS A 184 -13.76 -3.91 -3.40
N GLU A 185 -14.34 -3.30 -2.36
CA GLU A 185 -15.37 -2.27 -2.52
C GLU A 185 -14.82 -1.05 -3.30
N ILE A 186 -13.60 -0.60 -3.00
CA ILE A 186 -12.91 0.47 -3.75
C ILE A 186 -12.65 0.03 -5.20
N SER A 187 -12.12 -1.17 -5.39
CA SER A 187 -11.83 -1.71 -6.74
C SER A 187 -13.07 -1.75 -7.62
N ARG A 188 -14.22 -2.13 -7.06
CA ARG A 188 -15.49 -2.09 -7.77
C ARG A 188 -15.90 -0.67 -8.16
N GLY A 189 -15.67 0.32 -7.30
CA GLY A 189 -15.85 1.74 -7.62
C GLY A 189 -14.99 2.21 -8.80
N LEU A 190 -13.78 1.61 -8.94
CA LEU A 190 -12.86 1.85 -10.05
C LEU A 190 -13.16 1.00 -11.31
N GLY A 191 -14.27 0.24 -11.31
CA GLY A 191 -14.70 -0.55 -12.46
C GLY A 191 -14.18 -1.99 -12.52
N TYR A 192 -13.54 -2.49 -11.46
CA TYR A 192 -13.10 -3.88 -11.35
C TYR A 192 -14.32 -4.83 -11.24
N THR A 193 -14.33 -5.91 -12.06
CA THR A 193 -15.46 -6.86 -12.15
C THR A 193 -15.09 -8.30 -11.80
N GLY A 194 -13.82 -8.54 -11.43
CA GLY A 194 -13.30 -9.87 -11.09
C GLY A 194 -13.57 -10.30 -9.66
#